data_048178cf607440294259fb6fddcd1cfa
#
_entry.id   048178cf607440294259fb6fddcd1cfa
#
_cell.length_a   1.000
_cell.length_b   1.000
_cell.length_c   1.000
_cell.angle_alpha   90.00
_cell.angle_beta   90.00
_cell.angle_gamma   90.00
#
_symmetry.space_group_name_H-M   'P 1'
#
loop_
_entity.id
_entity.type
_entity.pdbx_description
1 polymer ?
#
loop_
_entity_poly.entity_id
_entity_poly.type
_entity_poly.pdbx_seq_one_letter_code
_entity_poly.pdbx_strand_id
1 'polypeptide(L)'
;KTPAVPTQSVLTITDAHDFAQVFINGKLIGSIDRRNHEKTMLLPAMKEGDQLDILVEAMGRINFGRAIKDFKGITEKVELSYTMNTGSQVTVNLKNWQIYTLSDSYQVQKNMKYVPLKDQKVPGCYRATFNLKKTGDTFLNLETWGKGQVYVNGHAIGRFWKIGPQQTLYMPGCWLKKGENEIIVQDIVGPQETVVEGLSKPIIDKLNVDAPNTHRKEGQTLNLAGETPCKAGEFAPGNGWQEVRFDQPVTGRYVCIEALNSHNNREYACIAEWYMLNDKGQRISREPWTVAYADDE
;
A
#
# COMPACT_ATOMS: atom_id res chain seq x y z
N LYS A 1 -1.52 -26.52 -9.92
CA LYS A 1 -2.93 -26.92 -10.15
C LYS A 1 -3.58 -27.20 -8.81
N THR A 2 -4.83 -26.80 -8.65
CA THR A 2 -5.58 -26.92 -7.39
C THR A 2 -6.25 -28.30 -7.25
N PRO A 3 -6.51 -28.77 -6.02
CA PRO A 3 -7.50 -29.81 -5.79
C PRO A 3 -8.90 -29.31 -6.15
N ALA A 4 -9.85 -30.22 -6.33
CA ALA A 4 -11.26 -29.85 -6.43
C ALA A 4 -11.75 -29.25 -5.11
N VAL A 5 -12.35 -28.07 -5.18
CA VAL A 5 -12.93 -27.36 -4.04
C VAL A 5 -14.37 -27.05 -4.36
N PRO A 6 -15.33 -27.86 -3.86
CA PRO A 6 -16.72 -27.82 -4.30
C PRO A 6 -17.48 -26.58 -3.79
N THR A 7 -16.94 -25.88 -2.81
CA THR A 7 -17.55 -24.71 -2.17
C THR A 7 -16.61 -23.52 -2.24
N GLN A 8 -17.07 -22.38 -1.77
CA GLN A 8 -16.20 -21.25 -1.51
C GLN A 8 -15.11 -21.63 -0.50
N SER A 9 -13.89 -21.15 -0.72
CA SER A 9 -12.74 -21.43 0.12
C SER A 9 -12.06 -20.15 0.60
N VAL A 10 -11.27 -20.27 1.66
CA VAL A 10 -10.41 -19.21 2.17
C VAL A 10 -8.98 -19.53 1.78
N LEU A 11 -8.37 -18.69 0.97
CA LEU A 11 -6.93 -18.69 0.73
C LEU A 11 -6.27 -17.91 1.86
N THR A 12 -5.27 -18.50 2.49
CA THR A 12 -4.42 -17.83 3.48
C THR A 12 -2.98 -17.80 2.96
N ILE A 13 -2.42 -16.61 2.80
CA ILE A 13 -1.00 -16.38 2.57
C ILE A 13 -0.44 -15.82 3.88
N THR A 14 0.25 -16.64 4.64
CA THR A 14 0.68 -16.29 5.99
C THR A 14 1.56 -15.06 6.00
N ASP A 15 2.44 -14.95 5.00
CA ASP A 15 3.38 -13.84 4.91
C ASP A 15 3.69 -13.50 3.43
N ALA A 16 3.02 -12.49 2.91
CA ALA A 16 3.23 -11.95 1.56
C ALA A 16 3.99 -10.62 1.61
N HIS A 17 5.11 -10.53 0.91
CA HIS A 17 5.94 -9.35 0.81
C HIS A 17 6.04 -8.90 -0.66
N ASP A 18 5.21 -7.93 -1.11
CA ASP A 18 4.40 -7.05 -0.24
C ASP A 18 2.95 -6.94 -0.73
N PHE A 19 2.73 -6.97 -2.05
CA PHE A 19 1.42 -6.86 -2.68
C PHE A 19 1.19 -8.08 -3.56
N ALA A 20 0.22 -8.91 -3.22
CA ALA A 20 -0.09 -10.12 -3.95
C ALA A 20 -1.44 -10.01 -4.66
N GLN A 21 -1.49 -10.39 -5.93
CA GLN A 21 -2.71 -10.54 -6.70
C GLN A 21 -2.95 -12.00 -7.00
N VAL A 22 -4.17 -12.45 -6.83
CA VAL A 22 -4.56 -13.86 -6.95
C VAL A 22 -5.46 -14.03 -8.16
N PHE A 23 -5.10 -14.98 -9.01
CA PHE A 23 -5.82 -15.30 -10.23
C PHE A 23 -6.24 -16.78 -10.23
N ILE A 24 -7.41 -17.05 -10.80
CA ILE A 24 -7.85 -18.41 -11.13
C ILE A 24 -8.10 -18.45 -12.63
N ASN A 25 -7.42 -19.37 -13.33
CA ASN A 25 -7.48 -19.50 -14.78
C ASN A 25 -7.26 -18.16 -15.53
N GLY A 26 -6.32 -17.36 -15.05
CA GLY A 26 -5.99 -16.04 -15.59
C GLY A 26 -6.96 -14.91 -15.24
N LYS A 27 -8.05 -15.19 -14.51
CA LYS A 27 -8.99 -14.17 -14.05
C LYS A 27 -8.59 -13.67 -12.68
N LEU A 28 -8.42 -12.35 -12.52
CA LEU A 28 -8.16 -11.72 -11.22
C LEU A 28 -9.34 -11.94 -10.27
N ILE A 29 -9.04 -12.47 -9.09
CA ILE A 29 -10.01 -12.69 -8.02
C ILE A 29 -9.93 -11.56 -6.99
N GLY A 30 -8.72 -11.13 -6.64
CA GLY A 30 -8.49 -10.04 -5.70
C GLY A 30 -7.02 -9.88 -5.36
N SER A 31 -6.75 -9.09 -4.34
CA SER A 31 -5.39 -8.80 -3.86
C SER A 31 -5.28 -8.96 -2.35
N ILE A 32 -4.07 -9.19 -1.88
CA ILE A 32 -3.66 -9.18 -0.48
C ILE A 32 -2.57 -8.12 -0.34
N ASP A 33 -2.80 -7.14 0.51
CA ASP A 33 -1.92 -5.99 0.69
C ASP A 33 -1.31 -6.01 2.10
N ARG A 34 0.01 -6.12 2.18
CA ARG A 34 0.76 -6.13 3.44
C ARG A 34 0.52 -4.87 4.28
N ARG A 35 0.30 -3.73 3.64
CA ARG A 35 0.07 -2.46 4.36
C ARG A 35 -1.20 -2.50 5.22
N ASN A 36 -2.19 -3.28 4.80
CA ASN A 36 -3.45 -3.48 5.50
C ASN A 36 -3.42 -4.71 6.42
N HIS A 37 -2.25 -5.35 6.57
CA HIS A 37 -2.11 -6.62 7.32
C HIS A 37 -3.00 -7.75 6.80
N GLU A 38 -3.38 -7.68 5.53
CA GLU A 38 -4.20 -8.70 4.88
C GLU A 38 -3.41 -10.00 4.71
N LYS A 39 -4.05 -11.12 5.04
CA LYS A 39 -3.47 -12.46 4.89
C LYS A 39 -4.41 -13.43 4.23
N THR A 40 -5.70 -13.11 4.17
CA THR A 40 -6.73 -14.02 3.71
C THR A 40 -7.60 -13.40 2.64
N MET A 41 -8.13 -14.23 1.77
CA MET A 41 -9.17 -13.84 0.82
C MET A 41 -10.10 -15.02 0.49
N LEU A 42 -11.31 -14.70 0.07
CA LEU A 42 -12.27 -15.69 -0.40
C LEU A 42 -12.00 -16.05 -1.87
N LEU A 43 -11.95 -17.34 -2.15
CA LEU A 43 -11.91 -17.87 -3.51
C LEU A 43 -13.25 -18.54 -3.85
N PRO A 44 -13.67 -18.49 -5.11
CA PRO A 44 -14.83 -19.26 -5.58
C PRO A 44 -14.55 -20.76 -5.53
N ALA A 45 -15.58 -21.57 -5.74
CA ALA A 45 -15.43 -22.99 -5.98
C ALA A 45 -14.47 -23.23 -7.17
N MET A 46 -13.62 -24.25 -7.05
CA MET A 46 -12.61 -24.59 -8.05
C MET A 46 -12.75 -26.07 -8.45
N LYS A 47 -12.48 -26.36 -9.73
CA LYS A 47 -12.40 -27.72 -10.25
C LYS A 47 -10.98 -28.24 -10.06
N GLU A 48 -10.86 -29.56 -10.04
CA GLU A 48 -9.55 -30.18 -10.09
C GLU A 48 -8.80 -29.75 -11.36
N GLY A 49 -7.55 -29.32 -11.17
CA GLY A 49 -6.71 -28.85 -12.25
C GLY A 49 -6.87 -27.39 -12.65
N ASP A 50 -7.77 -26.65 -12.02
CA ASP A 50 -7.79 -25.18 -12.16
C ASP A 50 -6.40 -24.61 -11.83
N GLN A 51 -6.02 -23.59 -12.55
CA GLN A 51 -4.73 -22.91 -12.35
C GLN A 51 -4.91 -21.77 -11.35
N LEU A 52 -4.20 -21.86 -10.23
CA LEU A 52 -4.08 -20.78 -9.25
C LEU A 52 -2.74 -20.10 -9.46
N ASP A 53 -2.76 -18.82 -9.80
CA ASP A 53 -1.56 -17.99 -9.93
C ASP A 53 -1.57 -16.90 -8.87
N ILE A 54 -0.40 -16.63 -8.31
CA ILE A 54 -0.20 -15.55 -7.35
C ILE A 54 0.92 -14.66 -7.89
N LEU A 55 0.58 -13.47 -8.33
CA LEU A 55 1.54 -12.44 -8.72
C LEU A 55 1.92 -11.63 -7.48
N VAL A 56 3.18 -11.69 -7.09
CA VAL A 56 3.70 -10.93 -5.95
C VAL A 56 4.60 -9.81 -6.44
N GLU A 57 4.23 -8.58 -6.11
CA GLU A 57 5.06 -7.42 -6.37
C GLU A 57 5.72 -6.96 -5.07
N ALA A 58 7.04 -6.91 -5.11
CA ALA A 58 7.84 -6.38 -4.02
C ALA A 58 7.81 -4.85 -4.05
N MET A 59 7.30 -4.24 -3.00
CA MET A 59 7.43 -2.80 -2.77
C MET A 59 8.90 -2.44 -2.46
N GLY A 60 9.17 -1.22 -2.07
CA GLY A 60 10.52 -0.79 -1.70
C GLY A 60 11.16 -1.67 -0.63
N ARG A 61 12.49 -1.66 -0.57
CA ARG A 61 13.24 -2.33 0.50
C ARG A 61 13.40 -1.39 1.68
N ILE A 62 13.49 -1.96 2.88
CA ILE A 62 13.84 -1.21 4.09
C ILE A 62 15.25 -0.65 3.91
N ASN A 63 15.40 0.67 4.01
CA ASN A 63 16.67 1.36 3.83
C ASN A 63 17.22 1.98 5.13
N PHE A 64 16.48 1.88 6.23
CA PHE A 64 16.81 2.48 7.51
C PHE A 64 16.30 1.65 8.68
N GLY A 65 16.99 1.73 9.84
CA GLY A 65 16.59 1.06 11.08
C GLY A 65 17.38 -0.22 11.38
N ARG A 66 17.06 -0.86 12.49
CA ARG A 66 17.80 -2.04 12.99
C ARG A 66 17.45 -3.33 12.22
N ALA A 67 16.25 -3.45 11.74
CA ALA A 67 15.75 -4.64 11.05
C ALA A 67 15.64 -4.37 9.54
N ILE A 68 16.78 -4.23 8.87
CA ILE A 68 16.84 -3.96 7.42
C ILE A 68 16.64 -5.23 6.56
N LYS A 69 16.57 -6.40 7.16
CA LYS A 69 16.27 -7.65 6.45
C LYS A 69 14.76 -7.73 6.22
N ASP A 70 14.37 -7.78 4.96
CA ASP A 70 12.98 -7.90 4.52
C ASP A 70 12.96 -8.78 3.26
N PHE A 71 12.80 -10.08 3.46
CA PHE A 71 12.74 -11.04 2.36
C PHE A 71 11.47 -10.78 1.54
N LYS A 72 11.60 -10.80 0.23
CA LYS A 72 10.52 -10.50 -0.70
C LYS A 72 9.90 -11.78 -1.28
N GLY A 73 8.65 -11.68 -1.69
CA GLY A 73 7.87 -12.83 -2.17
C GLY A 73 6.98 -13.41 -1.09
N ILE A 74 6.62 -14.67 -1.24
CA ILE A 74 5.90 -15.43 -0.20
C ILE A 74 6.96 -16.14 0.63
N THR A 75 7.09 -15.75 1.89
CA THR A 75 8.17 -16.21 2.77
C THR A 75 7.76 -17.37 3.69
N GLU A 76 6.45 -17.61 3.79
CA GLU A 76 5.88 -18.70 4.57
C GLU A 76 4.89 -19.54 3.72
N LYS A 77 3.95 -20.17 4.37
CA LYS A 77 3.00 -21.10 3.75
C LYS A 77 1.83 -20.40 3.07
N VAL A 78 1.26 -21.11 2.10
CA VAL A 78 -0.02 -20.81 1.45
C VAL A 78 -0.98 -21.94 1.73
N GLU A 79 -2.12 -21.65 2.34
CA GLU A 79 -3.12 -22.64 2.75
C GLU A 79 -4.46 -22.35 2.10
N LEU A 80 -5.19 -23.41 1.82
CA LEU A 80 -6.56 -23.35 1.32
C LEU A 80 -7.47 -24.08 2.29
N SER A 81 -8.43 -23.38 2.86
CA SER A 81 -9.41 -23.92 3.80
C SER A 81 -10.82 -23.88 3.22
N TYR A 82 -11.53 -25.00 3.28
CA TYR A 82 -12.90 -25.12 2.77
C TYR A 82 -13.70 -26.15 3.55
N THR A 83 -15.01 -26.10 3.40
CA THR A 83 -15.92 -27.07 4.00
C THR A 83 -16.37 -28.08 2.94
N MET A 84 -16.20 -29.36 3.21
CA MET A 84 -16.69 -30.43 2.35
C MET A 84 -18.23 -30.54 2.42
N ASN A 85 -18.83 -31.19 1.41
CA ASN A 85 -20.28 -31.46 1.42
C ASN A 85 -20.74 -32.29 2.62
N THR A 86 -19.83 -32.99 3.27
CA THR A 86 -20.07 -33.74 4.53
C THR A 86 -20.13 -32.85 5.77
N GLY A 87 -19.85 -31.54 5.65
CA GLY A 87 -19.73 -30.60 6.76
C GLY A 87 -18.34 -30.54 7.39
N SER A 88 -17.41 -31.42 6.99
CA SER A 88 -16.05 -31.44 7.52
C SER A 88 -15.23 -30.27 6.99
N GLN A 89 -14.49 -29.58 7.85
CA GLN A 89 -13.51 -28.59 7.45
C GLN A 89 -12.20 -29.25 7.04
N VAL A 90 -11.62 -28.78 5.95
CA VAL A 90 -10.35 -29.23 5.40
C VAL A 90 -9.43 -28.01 5.20
N THR A 91 -8.18 -28.13 5.63
CA THR A 91 -7.13 -27.18 5.32
C THR A 91 -5.99 -27.90 4.62
N VAL A 92 -5.64 -27.41 3.44
CA VAL A 92 -4.58 -27.97 2.60
C VAL A 92 -3.45 -26.95 2.47
N ASN A 93 -2.22 -27.35 2.80
CA ASN A 93 -1.05 -26.55 2.50
C ASN A 93 -0.67 -26.75 1.03
N LEU A 94 -0.73 -25.70 0.24
CA LEU A 94 -0.39 -25.72 -1.18
C LEU A 94 1.13 -25.77 -1.34
N LYS A 95 1.62 -26.77 -2.07
CA LYS A 95 3.04 -27.07 -2.29
C LYS A 95 3.35 -27.21 -3.76
N ASN A 96 4.62 -27.44 -4.09
CA ASN A 96 5.10 -27.69 -5.46
C ASN A 96 4.80 -26.54 -6.43
N TRP A 97 5.03 -25.32 -5.95
CA TRP A 97 4.87 -24.11 -6.74
C TRP A 97 5.87 -24.06 -7.90
N GLN A 98 5.41 -23.65 -9.06
CA GLN A 98 6.28 -23.21 -10.14
C GLN A 98 6.49 -21.70 -9.99
N ILE A 99 7.75 -21.27 -9.85
CA ILE A 99 8.10 -19.88 -9.58
C ILE A 99 8.71 -19.28 -10.85
N TYR A 100 8.17 -18.14 -11.25
CA TYR A 100 8.65 -17.37 -12.39
C TYR A 100 9.04 -15.96 -11.92
N THR A 101 10.24 -15.53 -12.28
CA THR A 101 10.64 -14.14 -12.12
C THR A 101 10.20 -13.37 -13.36
N LEU A 102 9.35 -12.37 -13.17
CA LEU A 102 8.94 -11.49 -14.25
C LEU A 102 9.99 -10.38 -14.40
N SER A 103 10.58 -10.32 -15.57
CA SER A 103 11.54 -9.26 -15.89
C SER A 103 10.81 -7.94 -16.10
N ASP A 104 11.31 -6.91 -15.44
CA ASP A 104 10.89 -5.52 -15.63
C ASP A 104 11.76 -4.77 -16.64
N SER A 105 12.61 -5.47 -17.40
CA SER A 105 13.47 -4.82 -18.38
C SER A 105 12.70 -4.31 -19.59
N TYR A 106 13.06 -3.12 -20.07
CA TYR A 106 12.51 -2.54 -21.29
C TYR A 106 12.58 -3.50 -22.49
N GLN A 107 13.68 -4.24 -22.66
CA GLN A 107 13.87 -5.13 -23.81
C GLN A 107 12.85 -6.27 -23.83
N VAL A 108 12.53 -6.83 -22.67
CA VAL A 108 11.49 -7.87 -22.55
C VAL A 108 10.14 -7.27 -22.95
N GLN A 109 9.80 -6.12 -22.41
CA GLN A 109 8.51 -5.49 -22.67
C GLN A 109 8.38 -5.01 -24.11
N LYS A 110 9.42 -4.43 -24.70
CA LYS A 110 9.44 -4.02 -26.09
C LYS A 110 9.16 -5.19 -27.04
N ASN A 111 9.64 -6.37 -26.71
CA ASN A 111 9.53 -7.57 -27.55
C ASN A 111 8.24 -8.37 -27.30
N MET A 112 7.37 -7.95 -26.39
CA MET A 112 6.08 -8.57 -26.20
C MET A 112 5.20 -8.43 -27.43
N LYS A 113 4.32 -9.42 -27.64
CA LYS A 113 3.31 -9.34 -28.71
C LYS A 113 2.16 -8.45 -28.22
N TYR A 114 2.11 -7.25 -28.76
CA TYR A 114 1.00 -6.33 -28.53
C TYR A 114 -0.16 -6.58 -29.49
N VAL A 115 -1.36 -6.37 -28.99
CA VAL A 115 -2.60 -6.43 -29.79
C VAL A 115 -3.31 -5.08 -29.68
N PRO A 116 -4.14 -4.69 -30.69
CA PRO A 116 -4.91 -3.46 -30.59
C PRO A 116 -5.75 -3.42 -29.33
N LEU A 117 -5.72 -2.28 -28.64
CA LEU A 117 -6.49 -2.05 -27.42
C LEU A 117 -7.99 -2.12 -27.74
N LYS A 118 -8.69 -3.03 -27.05
CA LYS A 118 -10.15 -3.15 -27.10
C LYS A 118 -10.66 -2.78 -25.72
N ASP A 119 -10.85 -1.55 -25.45
CA ASP A 119 -11.50 -1.01 -24.22
C ASP A 119 -11.30 -1.86 -22.94
N GLN A 120 -10.14 -2.50 -22.83
CA GLN A 120 -9.81 -3.39 -21.73
C GLN A 120 -9.03 -2.61 -20.67
N LYS A 121 -9.56 -2.62 -19.46
CA LYS A 121 -8.95 -1.98 -18.27
C LYS A 121 -8.40 -3.07 -17.35
N VAL A 122 -7.49 -3.88 -17.87
CA VAL A 122 -6.95 -5.07 -17.18
C VAL A 122 -5.46 -4.88 -16.88
N PRO A 123 -4.92 -5.62 -15.92
CA PRO A 123 -3.46 -5.70 -15.74
C PRO A 123 -2.75 -6.10 -17.04
N GLY A 124 -1.65 -5.43 -17.36
CA GLY A 124 -0.90 -5.73 -18.57
C GLY A 124 0.16 -4.70 -18.94
N CYS A 125 0.78 -4.92 -20.10
CA CYS A 125 1.69 -3.96 -20.71
C CYS A 125 0.98 -3.23 -21.85
N TYR A 126 1.00 -1.92 -21.78
CA TYR A 126 0.39 -1.01 -22.75
C TYR A 126 1.49 -0.29 -23.49
N ARG A 127 1.39 -0.27 -24.82
CA ARG A 127 2.37 0.40 -25.68
C ARG A 127 1.66 1.39 -26.60
N ALA A 128 2.21 2.59 -26.69
CA ALA A 128 1.72 3.63 -27.59
C ALA A 128 2.89 4.40 -28.20
N THR A 129 2.62 5.09 -29.30
CA THR A 129 3.51 6.10 -29.88
C THR A 129 2.81 7.46 -29.86
N PHE A 130 3.61 8.52 -29.75
CA PHE A 130 3.14 9.89 -29.79
C PHE A 130 4.15 10.78 -30.49
N ASN A 131 3.69 11.86 -31.12
CA ASN A 131 4.52 12.76 -31.89
C ASN A 131 4.69 14.12 -31.22
N LEU A 132 5.93 14.61 -31.15
CA LEU A 132 6.28 15.90 -30.58
C LEU A 132 6.83 16.85 -31.63
N LYS A 133 6.32 18.08 -31.67
CA LYS A 133 6.89 19.17 -32.46
C LYS A 133 8.13 19.78 -31.82
N LYS A 134 8.19 19.78 -30.49
CA LYS A 134 9.26 20.34 -29.67
C LYS A 134 9.45 19.46 -28.45
N THR A 135 10.70 19.30 -28.02
CA THR A 135 11.07 18.58 -26.78
C THR A 135 11.23 19.56 -25.62
N GLY A 136 11.03 19.07 -24.41
CA GLY A 136 11.21 19.82 -23.17
C GLY A 136 10.89 18.92 -21.99
N ASP A 137 11.26 19.35 -20.80
CA ASP A 137 10.92 18.67 -19.57
C ASP A 137 9.42 18.69 -19.32
N THR A 138 8.90 17.60 -18.82
CA THR A 138 7.48 17.46 -18.49
C THR A 138 7.28 16.49 -17.36
N PHE A 139 6.07 16.40 -16.84
CA PHE A 139 5.67 15.45 -15.81
C PHE A 139 4.55 14.56 -16.36
N LEU A 140 4.81 13.26 -16.44
CA LEU A 140 3.82 12.31 -16.94
C LEU A 140 2.76 12.09 -15.87
N ASN A 141 1.52 12.44 -16.17
CA ASN A 141 0.38 12.17 -15.31
C ASN A 141 -0.08 10.72 -15.47
N LEU A 142 -0.06 9.98 -14.37
CA LEU A 142 -0.43 8.57 -14.28
C LEU A 142 -1.56 8.34 -13.26
N GLU A 143 -2.30 9.38 -12.90
CA GLU A 143 -3.35 9.32 -11.88
C GLU A 143 -4.41 8.27 -12.17
N THR A 144 -4.71 8.02 -13.45
CA THR A 144 -5.71 7.02 -13.88
C THR A 144 -5.16 5.60 -13.97
N TRP A 145 -3.85 5.43 -13.81
CA TRP A 145 -3.19 4.13 -13.85
C TRP A 145 -3.15 3.49 -12.46
N GLY A 146 -3.10 2.17 -12.41
CA GLY A 146 -3.17 1.41 -11.16
C GLY A 146 -1.85 1.39 -10.38
N LYS A 147 -0.95 0.48 -10.75
CA LYS A 147 0.36 0.29 -10.09
C LYS A 147 1.33 -0.32 -11.08
N GLY A 148 2.51 0.25 -11.22
CA GLY A 148 3.47 -0.30 -12.17
C GLY A 148 4.66 0.58 -12.45
N GLN A 149 5.14 0.57 -13.69
CA GLN A 149 6.30 1.32 -14.15
C GLN A 149 6.14 1.79 -15.60
N VAL A 150 6.89 2.83 -15.94
CA VAL A 150 6.82 3.48 -17.25
C VAL A 150 8.19 3.53 -17.90
N TYR A 151 8.20 3.29 -19.22
CA TYR A 151 9.36 3.50 -20.07
C TYR A 151 8.99 4.47 -21.20
N VAL A 152 9.90 5.37 -21.52
CA VAL A 152 9.81 6.25 -22.68
C VAL A 152 11.11 6.16 -23.46
N ASN A 153 11.03 5.84 -24.76
CA ASN A 153 12.18 5.68 -25.66
C ASN A 153 13.28 4.76 -25.10
N GLY A 154 12.91 3.77 -24.31
CA GLY A 154 13.85 2.82 -23.68
C GLY A 154 14.39 3.26 -22.33
N HIS A 155 14.07 4.43 -21.85
CA HIS A 155 14.47 4.93 -20.53
C HIS A 155 13.41 4.57 -19.50
N ALA A 156 13.83 3.98 -18.37
CA ALA A 156 12.96 3.76 -17.22
C ALA A 156 12.69 5.09 -16.51
N ILE A 157 11.44 5.53 -16.55
CA ILE A 157 11.02 6.81 -15.97
C ILE A 157 10.81 6.68 -14.48
N GLY A 158 10.20 5.58 -14.05
CA GLY A 158 9.94 5.30 -12.65
C GLY A 158 8.73 4.41 -12.42
N ARG A 159 8.43 4.21 -11.15
CA ARG A 159 7.24 3.48 -10.69
C ARG A 159 6.12 4.45 -10.35
N PHE A 160 4.90 4.01 -10.53
CA PHE A 160 3.69 4.73 -10.14
C PHE A 160 2.76 3.85 -9.31
N TRP A 161 1.92 4.49 -8.52
CA TRP A 161 0.83 3.85 -7.80
C TRP A 161 -0.32 4.85 -7.60
N LYS A 162 -1.55 4.45 -7.94
CA LYS A 162 -2.75 5.30 -7.83
C LYS A 162 -3.04 5.85 -6.43
N ILE A 163 -2.50 5.19 -5.40
CA ILE A 163 -2.68 5.65 -4.02
C ILE A 163 -1.88 6.92 -3.69
N GLY A 164 -0.97 7.33 -4.56
CA GLY A 164 -0.14 8.50 -4.33
C GLY A 164 0.83 8.39 -3.14
N PRO A 165 1.27 9.53 -2.59
CA PRO A 165 0.85 10.89 -2.95
C PRO A 165 1.35 11.39 -4.31
N GLN A 166 2.45 10.84 -4.82
CA GLN A 166 3.03 11.22 -6.10
C GLN A 166 2.21 10.62 -7.25
N GLN A 167 1.57 11.46 -8.04
CA GLN A 167 0.77 11.06 -9.20
C GLN A 167 1.49 11.25 -10.53
N THR A 168 2.61 11.96 -10.54
CA THR A 168 3.37 12.28 -11.75
C THR A 168 4.80 11.78 -11.67
N LEU A 169 5.37 11.45 -12.82
CA LEU A 169 6.78 11.11 -12.96
C LEU A 169 7.50 12.15 -13.82
N TYR A 170 8.64 12.66 -13.36
CA TYR A 170 9.46 13.58 -14.12
C TYR A 170 10.02 12.91 -15.38
N MET A 171 9.82 13.55 -16.51
CA MET A 171 10.27 13.11 -17.84
C MET A 171 11.28 14.11 -18.38
N PRO A 172 12.58 13.79 -18.40
CA PRO A 172 13.60 14.67 -18.96
C PRO A 172 13.42 14.88 -20.47
N GLY A 173 13.44 16.14 -20.90
CA GLY A 173 13.30 16.50 -22.31
C GLY A 173 14.40 15.96 -23.20
N CYS A 174 15.60 15.66 -22.66
CA CYS A 174 16.71 15.07 -23.41
C CYS A 174 16.45 13.59 -23.82
N TRP A 175 15.49 12.91 -23.21
CA TRP A 175 15.07 11.55 -23.59
C TRP A 175 13.94 11.55 -24.62
N LEU A 176 13.38 12.71 -24.91
CA LEU A 176 12.35 12.91 -25.92
C LEU A 176 12.98 13.28 -27.28
N LYS A 177 12.26 13.00 -28.37
CA LYS A 177 12.65 13.30 -29.76
C LYS A 177 11.60 14.18 -30.42
N LYS A 178 12.03 15.04 -31.34
CA LYS A 178 11.10 15.58 -32.32
C LYS A 178 10.62 14.45 -33.23
N GLY A 179 9.32 14.42 -33.54
CA GLY A 179 8.71 13.30 -34.24
C GLY A 179 8.23 12.23 -33.28
N GLU A 180 8.32 11.00 -33.71
CA GLU A 180 7.76 9.86 -33.02
C GLU A 180 8.56 9.46 -31.77
N ASN A 181 7.84 9.27 -30.67
CA ASN A 181 8.30 8.74 -29.38
C ASN A 181 7.47 7.51 -29.01
N GLU A 182 8.06 6.60 -28.26
CA GLU A 182 7.41 5.41 -27.74
C GLU A 182 7.23 5.51 -26.22
N ILE A 183 6.07 5.10 -25.73
CA ILE A 183 5.80 4.89 -24.32
C ILE A 183 5.33 3.46 -24.08
N ILE A 184 5.84 2.83 -23.03
CA ILE A 184 5.37 1.54 -22.52
C ILE A 184 5.01 1.73 -21.05
N VAL A 185 3.78 1.38 -20.68
CA VAL A 185 3.29 1.37 -19.30
C VAL A 185 2.99 -0.06 -18.93
N GLN A 186 3.71 -0.58 -17.95
CA GLN A 186 3.37 -1.85 -17.31
C GLN A 186 2.51 -1.56 -16.09
N ASP A 187 1.28 -2.01 -16.11
CA ASP A 187 0.33 -1.84 -15.01
C ASP A 187 -0.13 -3.21 -14.51
N ILE A 188 0.19 -3.53 -13.26
CA ILE A 188 -0.16 -4.82 -12.66
C ILE A 188 -1.54 -4.84 -12.01
N VAL A 189 -2.17 -3.69 -11.83
CA VAL A 189 -3.53 -3.55 -11.25
C VAL A 189 -4.57 -3.35 -12.34
N GLY A 190 -4.21 -2.62 -13.37
CA GLY A 190 -5.07 -2.18 -14.46
C GLY A 190 -5.51 -0.72 -14.33
N PRO A 191 -5.52 0.02 -15.45
CA PRO A 191 -5.87 1.42 -15.47
C PRO A 191 -7.38 1.65 -15.35
N GLN A 192 -7.78 2.79 -14.85
CA GLN A 192 -9.14 3.32 -15.00
C GLN A 192 -9.35 3.90 -16.41
N GLU A 193 -8.32 4.58 -16.90
CA GLU A 193 -8.25 5.10 -18.26
C GLU A 193 -6.83 4.91 -18.81
N THR A 194 -6.72 4.59 -20.10
CA THR A 194 -5.43 4.36 -20.77
C THR A 194 -4.86 5.64 -21.35
N VAL A 195 -4.83 6.69 -20.56
CA VAL A 195 -4.34 8.02 -20.94
C VAL A 195 -3.08 8.36 -20.14
N VAL A 196 -2.08 8.90 -20.82
CA VAL A 196 -0.91 9.54 -20.20
C VAL A 196 -0.81 10.94 -20.74
N GLU A 197 -0.75 11.92 -19.87
CA GLU A 197 -0.67 13.33 -20.20
C GLU A 197 0.66 13.92 -19.71
N GLY A 198 1.25 14.83 -20.47
CA GLY A 198 2.42 15.60 -20.06
C GLY A 198 1.99 16.92 -19.40
N LEU A 199 2.34 17.13 -18.15
CA LEU A 199 2.04 18.35 -17.40
C LEU A 199 3.25 19.28 -17.30
N SER A 200 3.01 20.57 -17.15
CA SER A 200 4.04 21.58 -16.92
C SER A 200 4.48 21.67 -15.44
N LYS A 201 3.68 21.11 -14.52
CA LYS A 201 3.96 21.05 -13.09
C LYS A 201 3.69 19.65 -12.55
N PRO A 202 4.43 19.20 -11.53
CA PRO A 202 4.18 17.90 -10.90
C PRO A 202 2.92 17.91 -10.04
N ILE A 203 2.36 16.72 -9.81
CA ILE A 203 1.42 16.40 -8.74
C ILE A 203 2.15 15.43 -7.83
N ILE A 204 2.67 15.89 -6.70
CA ILE A 204 3.57 15.12 -5.81
C ILE A 204 3.12 15.12 -4.35
N ASP A 205 2.15 15.95 -4.00
CA ASP A 205 1.71 16.22 -2.65
C ASP A 205 0.19 16.10 -2.46
N LYS A 206 -0.50 15.53 -3.44
CA LYS A 206 -1.95 15.30 -3.37
C LYS A 206 -2.23 14.21 -2.34
N LEU A 207 -2.85 14.59 -1.23
CA LEU A 207 -3.26 13.66 -0.19
C LEU A 207 -4.45 12.81 -0.66
N ASN A 208 -4.36 11.50 -0.42
CA ASN A 208 -5.51 10.62 -0.55
C ASN A 208 -6.22 10.51 0.80
N VAL A 209 -7.19 11.36 1.02
CA VAL A 209 -7.95 11.45 2.29
C VAL A 209 -8.78 10.19 2.59
N ASP A 210 -9.05 9.39 1.57
CA ASP A 210 -9.79 8.11 1.71
C ASP A 210 -8.85 6.91 1.89
N ALA A 211 -7.53 7.14 1.93
CA ALA A 211 -6.58 6.07 2.12
C ALA A 211 -6.77 5.40 3.49
N PRO A 212 -6.76 4.07 3.57
CA PRO A 212 -6.70 3.38 4.84
C PRO A 212 -5.50 3.87 5.67
N ASN A 213 -5.66 3.94 6.99
CA ASN A 213 -4.64 4.43 7.94
C ASN A 213 -4.31 5.93 7.85
N THR A 214 -5.15 6.71 7.23
CA THR A 214 -5.05 8.17 7.35
C THR A 214 -5.55 8.59 8.73
N HIS A 215 -4.65 9.10 9.56
CA HIS A 215 -4.97 9.54 10.92
C HIS A 215 -5.56 10.96 10.93
N ARG A 216 -5.24 11.75 9.94
CA ARG A 216 -5.71 13.12 9.76
C ARG A 216 -6.54 13.20 8.48
N LYS A 217 -7.75 13.75 8.59
CA LYS A 217 -8.60 14.09 7.44
C LYS A 217 -8.43 15.55 7.12
N GLU A 218 -8.36 15.89 5.84
CA GLU A 218 -8.29 17.28 5.39
C GLU A 218 -9.46 18.11 5.99
N GLY A 219 -9.14 19.29 6.51
CA GLY A 219 -10.12 20.17 7.15
C GLY A 219 -10.51 19.75 8.57
N GLN A 220 -9.97 18.69 9.13
CA GLN A 220 -10.16 18.35 10.54
C GLN A 220 -9.01 18.95 11.35
N THR A 221 -9.37 19.82 12.28
CA THR A 221 -8.51 20.30 13.35
C THR A 221 -9.14 19.95 14.67
N LEU A 222 -8.37 19.40 15.59
CA LEU A 222 -8.82 19.25 16.97
C LEU A 222 -8.81 20.62 17.61
N ASN A 223 -9.98 21.11 18.02
CA ASN A 223 -10.09 22.39 18.72
C ASN A 223 -10.34 22.09 20.19
N LEU A 224 -9.35 22.38 21.02
CA LEU A 224 -9.40 22.23 22.48
C LEU A 224 -9.73 23.56 23.20
N ALA A 225 -10.03 24.63 22.44
CA ALA A 225 -10.35 25.91 23.04
C ALA A 225 -11.62 25.81 23.91
N GLY A 226 -11.46 26.16 25.19
CA GLY A 226 -12.54 26.05 26.18
C GLY A 226 -12.61 24.72 26.94
N GLU A 227 -11.83 23.74 26.54
CA GLU A 227 -11.71 22.48 27.29
C GLU A 227 -10.76 22.64 28.48
N THR A 228 -11.12 22.06 29.59
CA THR A 228 -10.27 22.05 30.79
C THR A 228 -9.53 20.72 30.87
N PRO A 229 -8.18 20.71 30.86
CA PRO A 229 -7.43 19.46 30.93
C PRO A 229 -7.67 18.75 32.29
N CYS A 230 -7.81 17.44 32.27
CA CYS A 230 -7.91 16.63 33.51
C CYS A 230 -6.64 16.73 34.36
N LYS A 231 -5.50 16.99 33.75
CA LYS A 231 -4.22 17.24 34.38
C LYS A 231 -3.35 18.07 33.48
N ALA A 232 -2.72 19.10 34.03
CA ALA A 232 -1.66 19.86 33.39
C ALA A 232 -0.40 19.77 34.25
N GLY A 233 0.77 19.87 33.62
CA GLY A 233 2.05 19.77 34.30
C GLY A 233 3.21 19.77 33.32
N GLU A 234 4.38 19.50 33.83
CA GLU A 234 5.63 19.46 33.07
C GLU A 234 6.31 18.10 33.29
N PHE A 235 6.73 17.49 32.21
CA PHE A 235 7.58 16.30 32.28
C PHE A 235 9.01 16.70 32.64
N ALA A 236 9.72 15.86 33.39
CA ALA A 236 11.14 16.10 33.66
C ALA A 236 11.97 15.94 32.37
N PRO A 237 13.05 16.72 32.22
CA PRO A 237 13.96 16.53 31.08
C PRO A 237 14.57 15.13 31.09
N GLY A 238 14.74 14.53 29.92
CA GLY A 238 15.42 13.24 29.76
C GLY A 238 14.59 12.20 29.01
N ASN A 239 15.15 10.99 28.93
CA ASN A 239 14.53 9.84 28.30
C ASN A 239 14.05 8.85 29.36
N GLY A 240 12.96 8.15 29.08
CA GLY A 240 12.42 7.11 29.93
C GLY A 240 10.94 7.30 30.24
N TRP A 241 10.42 6.36 31.02
CA TRP A 241 9.03 6.38 31.43
C TRP A 241 8.80 7.45 32.49
N GLN A 242 7.74 8.20 32.29
CA GLN A 242 7.23 9.16 33.29
C GLN A 242 5.75 8.89 33.53
N GLU A 243 5.32 8.98 34.77
CA GLU A 243 3.95 8.70 35.20
C GLU A 243 3.25 10.01 35.55
N VAL A 244 2.06 10.20 35.00
CA VAL A 244 1.16 11.29 35.35
C VAL A 244 -0.05 10.73 36.06
N ARG A 245 -0.31 11.19 37.29
CA ARG A 245 -1.48 10.77 38.09
C ARG A 245 -2.55 11.83 38.03
N PHE A 246 -3.77 11.41 37.72
CA PHE A 246 -4.94 12.25 37.85
C PHE A 246 -5.30 12.42 39.33
N ASP A 247 -5.78 13.58 39.71
CA ASP A 247 -6.17 13.88 41.07
C ASP A 247 -7.44 13.13 41.50
N GLN A 248 -8.27 12.76 40.52
CA GLN A 248 -9.46 11.93 40.68
C GLN A 248 -9.54 10.92 39.51
N PRO A 249 -10.17 9.77 39.70
CA PRO A 249 -10.46 8.86 38.57
C PRO A 249 -11.28 9.57 37.49
N VAL A 250 -10.87 9.40 36.26
CA VAL A 250 -11.50 10.03 35.08
C VAL A 250 -12.10 8.94 34.19
N THR A 251 -13.31 9.15 33.73
CA THR A 251 -13.96 8.31 32.73
C THR A 251 -14.11 9.10 31.44
N GLY A 252 -13.62 8.57 30.36
CA GLY A 252 -13.70 9.22 29.05
C GLY A 252 -13.71 8.20 27.91
N ARG A 253 -14.27 8.62 26.77
CA ARG A 253 -14.23 7.87 25.53
C ARG A 253 -12.95 8.14 24.75
N TYR A 254 -12.41 9.31 24.88
CA TYR A 254 -11.20 9.77 24.22
C TYR A 254 -10.16 10.18 25.25
N VAL A 255 -8.91 9.99 24.91
CA VAL A 255 -7.76 10.49 25.67
C VAL A 255 -6.91 11.31 24.70
N CYS A 256 -6.62 12.55 25.10
CA CYS A 256 -5.77 13.46 24.34
C CYS A 256 -4.58 13.87 25.20
N ILE A 257 -3.40 13.91 24.58
CA ILE A 257 -2.21 14.53 25.13
C ILE A 257 -1.88 15.73 24.25
N GLU A 258 -1.86 16.92 24.86
CA GLU A 258 -1.47 18.14 24.18
C GLU A 258 -0.11 18.61 24.72
N ALA A 259 0.87 18.73 23.85
CA ALA A 259 2.19 19.28 24.16
C ALA A 259 2.19 20.77 23.83
N LEU A 260 2.31 21.63 24.85
CA LEU A 260 2.29 23.07 24.69
C LEU A 260 3.67 23.65 24.34
N ASN A 261 4.74 22.96 24.73
CA ASN A 261 6.12 23.37 24.48
C ASN A 261 7.06 22.18 24.63
N SER A 262 8.32 22.36 24.32
CA SER A 262 9.38 21.32 24.49
C SER A 262 10.58 21.90 25.25
N HIS A 263 11.30 21.06 26.01
CA HIS A 263 12.47 21.48 26.80
C HIS A 263 13.61 22.08 25.97
N ASN A 264 13.69 21.79 24.69
CA ASN A 264 14.72 22.30 23.78
C ASN A 264 14.22 23.43 22.87
N ASN A 265 13.07 24.02 23.19
CA ASN A 265 12.41 25.07 22.41
C ASN A 265 12.15 24.71 20.94
N ARG A 266 11.96 23.43 20.65
CA ARG A 266 11.50 22.99 19.32
C ARG A 266 9.97 23.07 19.23
N GLU A 267 9.46 23.21 18.04
CA GLU A 267 8.03 23.30 17.74
C GLU A 267 7.29 21.95 17.86
N TYR A 268 7.99 20.89 18.26
CA TYR A 268 7.42 19.57 18.41
C TYR A 268 7.90 18.84 19.66
N ALA A 269 7.07 17.93 20.15
CA ALA A 269 7.40 16.96 21.18
C ALA A 269 7.16 15.55 20.66
N CYS A 270 8.01 14.59 21.04
CA CYS A 270 7.91 13.20 20.63
C CYS A 270 7.52 12.33 21.81
N ILE A 271 6.55 11.44 21.61
CA ILE A 271 6.16 10.39 22.52
C ILE A 271 6.35 9.05 21.81
N ALA A 272 7.27 8.22 22.31
CA ALA A 272 7.53 6.92 21.71
C ALA A 272 6.38 5.91 21.99
N GLU A 273 5.91 5.90 23.23
CA GLU A 273 4.80 5.07 23.67
C GLU A 273 4.11 5.69 24.89
N TRP A 274 2.82 5.41 25.06
CA TRP A 274 2.09 5.76 26.27
C TRP A 274 1.03 4.72 26.63
N TYR A 275 0.70 4.63 27.90
CA TYR A 275 -0.27 3.70 28.44
C TYR A 275 -1.17 4.41 29.45
N MET A 276 -2.42 3.97 29.51
CA MET A 276 -3.32 4.32 30.61
C MET A 276 -3.29 3.22 31.66
N LEU A 277 -3.32 3.65 32.90
CA LEU A 277 -3.45 2.75 34.05
C LEU A 277 -4.83 2.92 34.68
N ASN A 278 -5.42 1.84 35.12
CA ASN A 278 -6.64 1.89 35.93
C ASN A 278 -6.33 2.29 37.40
N ASP A 279 -7.36 2.38 38.22
CA ASP A 279 -7.28 2.72 39.64
C ASP A 279 -6.40 1.73 40.47
N LYS A 280 -6.16 0.53 39.93
CA LYS A 280 -5.29 -0.50 40.54
C LYS A 280 -3.87 -0.47 40.00
N GLY A 281 -3.52 0.50 39.15
CA GLY A 281 -2.20 0.60 38.53
C GLY A 281 -1.94 -0.45 37.43
N GLN A 282 -2.98 -1.11 36.90
CA GLN A 282 -2.85 -2.07 35.83
C GLN A 282 -3.02 -1.38 34.50
N ARG A 283 -2.23 -1.79 33.50
CA ARG A 283 -2.33 -1.25 32.14
C ARG A 283 -3.66 -1.62 31.51
N ILE A 284 -4.34 -0.62 30.95
CA ILE A 284 -5.53 -0.82 30.11
C ILE A 284 -5.07 -1.34 28.75
N SER A 285 -5.74 -2.37 28.23
CA SER A 285 -5.44 -2.89 26.89
C SER A 285 -5.69 -1.83 25.82
N ARG A 286 -4.74 -1.67 24.91
CA ARG A 286 -4.84 -0.75 23.76
C ARG A 286 -5.33 -1.44 22.49
N GLU A 287 -5.55 -2.74 22.53
CA GLU A 287 -5.95 -3.54 21.36
C GLU A 287 -7.19 -2.97 20.63
N PRO A 288 -8.24 -2.50 21.34
CA PRO A 288 -9.42 -1.92 20.69
C PRO A 288 -9.27 -0.41 20.39
N TRP A 289 -8.11 0.20 20.64
CA TRP A 289 -7.94 1.64 20.44
C TRP A 289 -7.67 1.98 19.00
N THR A 290 -8.20 3.11 18.57
CA THR A 290 -7.93 3.71 17.27
C THR A 290 -7.47 5.15 17.47
N VAL A 291 -6.59 5.61 16.58
CA VAL A 291 -6.19 7.01 16.56
C VAL A 291 -7.35 7.82 15.99
N ALA A 292 -7.93 8.72 16.81
CA ALA A 292 -8.98 9.62 16.39
C ALA A 292 -8.43 10.91 15.76
N TYR A 293 -7.28 11.35 16.23
CA TYR A 293 -6.57 12.54 15.75
C TYR A 293 -5.08 12.45 16.11
N ALA A 294 -4.23 12.87 15.24
CA ALA A 294 -2.81 13.13 15.48
C ALA A 294 -2.43 14.41 14.75
N ASP A 295 -1.64 15.24 15.42
CA ASP A 295 -1.07 16.47 14.85
C ASP A 295 0.41 16.18 14.56
N ASP A 296 0.64 15.43 13.49
CA ASP A 296 1.95 15.18 12.92
C ASP A 296 1.97 15.66 11.46
N GLU A 297 3.08 16.21 11.04
CA GLU A 297 3.33 16.65 9.67
C GLU A 297 3.97 15.54 8.82
#